data_d0efa1bb619adcf3306aea3e5507c872
#
_entry.id   d0efa1bb619adcf3306aea3e5507c872
#
_cell.length_a   1.000
_cell.length_b   1.000
_cell.length_c   1.000
_cell.angle_alpha   90.00
_cell.angle_beta   90.00
_cell.angle_gamma   90.00
#
_symmetry.space_group_name_H-M   'P 1'
#
loop_
_entity.id
_entity.type
_entity.pdbx_description
1 polymer ?
#
loop_
_entity_poly.entity_id
_entity_poly.type
_entity_poly.pdbx_seq_one_letter_code
_entity_poly.pdbx_strand_id
1 'polypeptide(L)'
;MRTAIFSTYPPRACGIGTFSFDVRAALLEVDGIDHVSSVVVVDEPSSPQYPDLLATVAQGVRGDYLRAARLLGRLDIDVVLLQHEYGIFGGADGEYVLSFAQELAQPLVVTLHTVLSEPTPHQLRVLTELCEQAERVIVMTDTARRLLVEAGTCPAPKIRVVPHGAPVELGRRREEQAGGRRPL
;
A
#
# COMPACT_ATOMS: atom_id res chain seq x y z
N MET A 1 -4.35 17.79 -5.03
CA MET A 1 -3.32 17.00 -4.32
C MET A 1 -2.71 15.98 -5.26
N ARG A 2 -1.38 15.85 -5.29
CA ARG A 2 -0.62 14.92 -6.12
C ARG A 2 -0.11 13.77 -5.24
N THR A 3 -0.51 12.56 -5.57
CA THR A 3 -0.27 11.36 -4.76
C THR A 3 0.63 10.38 -5.50
N ALA A 4 1.51 9.67 -4.81
CA ALA A 4 2.23 8.52 -5.35
C ALA A 4 1.87 7.25 -4.57
N ILE A 5 1.60 6.15 -5.25
CA ILE A 5 1.36 4.85 -4.62
C ILE A 5 2.60 3.99 -4.79
N PHE A 6 3.19 3.52 -3.67
CA PHE A 6 4.29 2.58 -3.66
C PHE A 6 3.79 1.17 -3.34
N SER A 7 3.85 0.29 -4.32
CA SER A 7 3.29 -1.07 -4.24
C SER A 7 3.78 -1.97 -5.38
N THR A 8 3.26 -3.21 -5.42
CA THR A 8 3.20 -4.03 -6.63
C THR A 8 2.00 -3.63 -7.48
N TYR A 9 2.03 -3.97 -8.78
CA TYR A 9 0.93 -3.74 -9.74
C TYR A 9 0.78 -4.90 -10.72
N PRO A 10 -0.39 -5.08 -11.38
CA PRO A 10 -0.49 -5.95 -12.55
C PRO A 10 0.54 -5.56 -13.63
N PRO A 11 1.15 -6.52 -14.37
CA PRO A 11 0.71 -7.91 -14.52
C PRO A 11 1.23 -8.89 -13.46
N ARG A 12 1.93 -8.42 -12.39
CA ARG A 12 2.31 -9.31 -11.29
C ARG A 12 1.05 -9.95 -10.69
N ALA A 13 0.99 -11.28 -10.65
CA ALA A 13 -0.12 -12.03 -10.06
C ALA A 13 -0.07 -11.91 -8.53
N CYS A 14 -0.61 -10.81 -8.00
CA CYS A 14 -0.55 -10.44 -6.58
C CYS A 14 -1.82 -9.69 -6.19
N GLY A 15 -2.49 -10.12 -5.13
CA GLY A 15 -3.70 -9.45 -4.60
C GLY A 15 -3.45 -7.99 -4.22
N ILE A 16 -2.26 -7.69 -3.68
CA ILE A 16 -1.85 -6.31 -3.33
C ILE A 16 -1.72 -5.45 -4.59
N GLY A 17 -1.21 -6.03 -5.68
CA GLY A 17 -1.10 -5.32 -6.96
C GLY A 17 -2.47 -4.94 -7.53
N THR A 18 -3.44 -5.86 -7.50
CA THR A 18 -4.83 -5.59 -7.91
C THR A 18 -5.46 -4.53 -7.02
N PHE A 19 -5.31 -4.66 -5.70
CA PHE A 19 -5.80 -3.67 -4.74
C PHE A 19 -5.23 -2.27 -5.01
N SER A 20 -3.93 -2.17 -5.27
CA SER A 20 -3.27 -0.89 -5.56
C SER A 20 -3.77 -0.25 -6.86
N PHE A 21 -4.04 -1.06 -7.87
CA PHE A 21 -4.64 -0.61 -9.12
C PHE A 21 -6.05 -0.05 -8.90
N ASP A 22 -6.88 -0.76 -8.13
CA ASP A 22 -8.25 -0.33 -7.80
C ASP A 22 -8.26 0.93 -6.92
N VAL A 23 -7.36 1.01 -5.92
CA VAL A 23 -7.20 2.22 -5.09
C VAL A 23 -6.79 3.42 -5.94
N ARG A 24 -5.86 3.23 -6.90
CA ARG A 24 -5.48 4.31 -7.82
C ARG A 24 -6.69 4.81 -8.61
N ALA A 25 -7.47 3.90 -9.18
CA ALA A 25 -8.67 4.26 -9.93
C ALA A 25 -9.68 5.02 -9.06
N ALA A 26 -9.93 4.53 -7.85
CA ALA A 26 -10.85 5.17 -6.91
C ALA A 26 -10.38 6.56 -6.45
N LEU A 27 -9.07 6.75 -6.23
CA LEU A 27 -8.53 8.05 -5.83
C LEU A 27 -8.67 9.11 -6.93
N LEU A 28 -8.59 8.73 -8.19
CA LEU A 28 -8.78 9.66 -9.31
C LEU A 28 -10.21 10.20 -9.44
N GLU A 29 -11.19 9.54 -8.79
CA GLU A 29 -12.58 10.00 -8.72
C GLU A 29 -12.86 10.89 -7.49
N VAL A 30 -11.84 11.13 -6.64
CA VAL A 30 -11.99 11.95 -5.42
C VAL A 30 -11.68 13.41 -5.73
N ASP A 31 -12.59 14.30 -5.40
CA ASP A 31 -12.38 15.74 -5.54
C ASP A 31 -11.14 16.22 -4.78
N GLY A 32 -10.30 17.00 -5.46
CA GLY A 32 -9.07 17.54 -4.89
C GLY A 32 -7.85 16.61 -5.02
N ILE A 33 -8.00 15.42 -5.62
CA ILE A 33 -6.88 14.60 -6.07
C ILE A 33 -6.67 14.84 -7.56
N ASP A 34 -5.59 15.53 -7.92
CA ASP A 34 -5.32 15.97 -9.29
C ASP A 34 -4.54 14.93 -10.08
N HIS A 35 -3.74 14.12 -9.38
CA HIS A 35 -2.86 13.15 -10.00
C HIS A 35 -2.49 12.01 -9.06
N VAL A 36 -2.43 10.78 -9.58
CA VAL A 36 -1.99 9.57 -8.84
C VAL A 36 -0.95 8.82 -9.67
N SER A 37 0.29 8.92 -9.24
CA SER A 37 1.44 8.25 -9.87
C SER A 37 1.76 6.92 -9.18
N SER A 38 2.58 6.10 -9.85
CA SER A 38 2.98 4.78 -9.34
C SER A 38 4.49 4.68 -9.12
N VAL A 39 4.89 4.08 -8.01
CA VAL A 39 6.23 3.52 -7.77
C VAL A 39 6.03 2.02 -7.61
N VAL A 40 6.65 1.21 -8.47
CA VAL A 40 6.27 -0.20 -8.62
C VAL A 40 7.39 -1.12 -8.22
N VAL A 41 7.12 -2.03 -7.27
CA VAL A 41 8.02 -3.13 -6.92
C VAL A 41 7.89 -4.23 -7.96
N VAL A 42 9.02 -4.61 -8.56
CA VAL A 42 9.13 -5.64 -9.60
C VAL A 42 10.06 -6.76 -9.16
N ASP A 43 9.77 -7.99 -9.58
CA ASP A 43 10.62 -9.15 -9.29
C ASP A 43 11.92 -9.08 -10.09
N GLU A 44 11.81 -8.73 -11.37
CA GLU A 44 12.92 -8.53 -12.29
C GLU A 44 12.79 -7.19 -13.02
N PRO A 45 13.89 -6.57 -13.47
CA PRO A 45 13.83 -5.39 -14.31
C PRO A 45 13.07 -5.72 -15.60
N SER A 46 11.80 -5.46 -15.63
CA SER A 46 10.92 -5.57 -16.80
C SER A 46 10.39 -4.18 -17.13
N SER A 47 10.00 -3.98 -18.37
CA SER A 47 9.42 -2.72 -18.82
C SER A 47 7.91 -2.86 -19.12
N PRO A 48 7.09 -3.35 -18.18
CA PRO A 48 5.65 -3.26 -18.36
C PRO A 48 5.26 -1.79 -18.29
N GLN A 49 4.20 -1.45 -19.02
CA GLN A 49 3.62 -0.11 -18.92
C GLN A 49 2.76 -0.06 -17.67
N TYR A 50 3.21 0.68 -16.67
CA TYR A 50 2.41 0.99 -15.48
C TYR A 50 1.81 2.39 -15.62
N PRO A 51 0.58 2.62 -15.08
CA PRO A 51 -0.04 3.94 -15.13
C PRO A 51 0.81 4.99 -14.39
N ASP A 52 1.13 6.09 -15.08
CA ASP A 52 1.87 7.24 -14.51
C ASP A 52 3.09 6.82 -13.67
N LEU A 53 3.91 5.94 -14.25
CA LEU A 53 5.08 5.36 -13.60
C LEU A 53 6.15 6.42 -13.32
N LEU A 54 6.54 6.57 -12.06
CA LEU A 54 7.67 7.40 -11.63
C LEU A 54 8.96 6.58 -11.51
N ALA A 55 8.87 5.38 -10.93
CA ALA A 55 10.01 4.50 -10.75
C ALA A 55 9.60 3.03 -10.65
N THR A 56 10.50 2.14 -11.05
CA THR A 56 10.49 0.73 -10.68
C THR A 56 11.52 0.48 -9.59
N VAL A 57 11.21 -0.43 -8.67
CA VAL A 57 12.07 -0.87 -7.57
C VAL A 57 12.22 -2.37 -7.68
N ALA A 58 13.41 -2.86 -8.02
CA ALA A 58 13.68 -4.29 -8.01
C ALA A 58 13.59 -4.81 -6.58
N GLN A 59 12.72 -5.80 -6.32
CA GLN A 59 12.40 -6.29 -4.98
C GLN A 59 13.65 -6.61 -4.16
N GLY A 60 14.63 -7.32 -4.74
CA GLY A 60 15.86 -7.74 -4.09
C GLY A 60 16.97 -6.70 -4.02
N VAL A 61 16.77 -5.48 -4.51
CA VAL A 61 17.82 -4.46 -4.61
C VAL A 61 17.56 -3.29 -3.67
N ARG A 62 18.12 -3.34 -2.46
CA ARG A 62 17.91 -2.30 -1.43
C ARG A 62 18.21 -0.88 -1.92
N GLY A 63 19.21 -0.70 -2.80
CA GLY A 63 19.56 0.61 -3.37
C GLY A 63 18.45 1.25 -4.20
N ASP A 64 17.54 0.46 -4.78
CA ASP A 64 16.41 0.97 -5.58
C ASP A 64 15.38 1.67 -4.70
N TYR A 65 15.16 1.16 -3.48
CA TYR A 65 14.27 1.78 -2.49
C TYR A 65 14.75 3.20 -2.13
N LEU A 66 16.06 3.35 -1.85
CA LEU A 66 16.67 4.66 -1.59
C LEU A 66 16.57 5.58 -2.81
N ARG A 67 16.83 5.06 -4.00
CA ARG A 67 16.74 5.87 -5.25
C ARG A 67 15.32 6.34 -5.50
N ALA A 68 14.32 5.48 -5.29
CA ALA A 68 12.91 5.85 -5.46
C ALA A 68 12.48 6.95 -4.47
N ALA A 69 12.84 6.84 -3.20
CA ALA A 69 12.54 7.86 -2.19
C ALA A 69 13.17 9.22 -2.55
N ARG A 70 14.47 9.23 -2.93
CA ARG A 70 15.17 10.44 -3.36
C ARG A 70 14.59 11.05 -4.63
N LEU A 71 14.12 10.23 -5.57
CA LEU A 71 13.44 10.70 -6.76
C LEU A 71 12.15 11.43 -6.37
N LEU A 72 11.31 10.82 -5.53
CA LEU A 72 10.06 11.45 -5.07
C LEU A 72 10.33 12.79 -4.38
N GLY A 73 11.39 12.88 -3.55
CA GLY A 73 11.81 14.13 -2.89
C GLY A 73 12.13 15.30 -3.83
N ARG A 74 12.31 15.03 -5.14
CA ARG A 74 12.57 16.04 -6.17
C ARG A 74 11.35 16.36 -7.04
N LEU A 75 10.26 15.64 -6.83
CA LEU A 75 9.01 15.77 -7.58
C LEU A 75 7.97 16.49 -6.73
N ASP A 76 7.02 17.10 -7.39
CA ASP A 76 5.88 17.75 -6.79
C ASP A 76 4.83 16.69 -6.40
N ILE A 77 5.09 15.99 -5.29
CA ILE A 77 4.24 14.95 -4.68
C ILE A 77 3.91 15.39 -3.26
N ASP A 78 2.62 15.49 -2.94
CA ASP A 78 2.13 15.94 -1.63
C ASP A 78 2.13 14.82 -0.60
N VAL A 79 1.88 13.56 -1.00
CA VAL A 79 1.76 12.41 -0.12
C VAL A 79 2.12 11.11 -0.83
N VAL A 80 2.71 10.18 -0.09
CA VAL A 80 2.99 8.82 -0.58
C VAL A 80 2.12 7.83 0.19
N LEU A 81 1.40 6.98 -0.58
CA LEU A 81 0.62 5.85 -0.07
C LEU A 81 1.43 4.57 -0.28
N LEU A 82 1.82 3.91 0.80
CA LEU A 82 2.53 2.63 0.76
C LEU A 82 1.57 1.50 1.11
N GLN A 83 1.51 0.50 0.23
CA GLN A 83 0.77 -0.74 0.49
C GLN A 83 1.72 -1.76 1.07
N HIS A 84 1.62 -2.05 2.37
CA HIS A 84 2.54 -2.95 3.05
C HIS A 84 2.00 -4.38 3.13
N GLU A 85 2.83 -5.30 2.65
CA GLU A 85 2.76 -6.73 2.90
C GLU A 85 4.19 -7.28 2.96
N TYR A 86 4.50 -8.13 3.92
CA TYR A 86 5.88 -8.62 4.14
C TYR A 86 6.52 -9.24 2.91
N GLY A 87 5.73 -10.00 2.12
CA GLY A 87 6.22 -10.76 0.97
C GLY A 87 6.48 -9.97 -0.30
N ILE A 88 6.04 -8.70 -0.40
CA ILE A 88 6.21 -7.91 -1.63
C ILE A 88 7.48 -7.05 -1.64
N PHE A 89 8.14 -6.89 -0.51
CA PHE A 89 9.38 -6.15 -0.37
C PHE A 89 10.58 -7.08 -0.16
N GLY A 90 11.77 -6.63 -0.51
CA GLY A 90 13.00 -7.40 -0.36
C GLY A 90 13.58 -7.37 1.05
N GLY A 91 14.60 -8.20 1.26
CA GLY A 91 15.20 -8.43 2.57
C GLY A 91 14.41 -9.40 3.44
N ALA A 92 14.90 -9.68 4.63
CA ALA A 92 14.19 -10.50 5.60
C ALA A 92 12.88 -9.77 6.01
N ASP A 93 11.74 -10.46 5.95
CA ASP A 93 10.43 -9.92 6.27
C ASP A 93 10.11 -8.57 5.58
N GLY A 94 10.67 -8.34 4.39
CA GLY A 94 10.42 -7.13 3.62
C GLY A 94 11.16 -5.87 4.11
N GLU A 95 12.17 -5.99 4.95
CA GLU A 95 12.85 -4.87 5.65
C GLU A 95 13.41 -3.78 4.74
N TYR A 96 13.62 -4.04 3.43
CA TYR A 96 14.15 -3.01 2.52
C TYR A 96 13.20 -1.82 2.36
N VAL A 97 11.90 -2.00 2.65
CA VAL A 97 10.93 -0.91 2.66
C VAL A 97 11.29 0.19 3.67
N LEU A 98 11.97 -0.15 4.77
CA LEU A 98 12.42 0.81 5.76
C LEU A 98 13.42 1.81 5.17
N SER A 99 14.29 1.35 4.24
CA SER A 99 15.23 2.25 3.55
C SER A 99 14.50 3.30 2.68
N PHE A 100 13.35 2.95 2.12
CA PHE A 100 12.49 3.92 1.43
C PHE A 100 11.83 4.88 2.43
N ALA A 101 11.20 4.35 3.46
CA ALA A 101 10.45 5.16 4.44
C ALA A 101 11.34 6.16 5.20
N GLN A 102 12.55 5.75 5.57
CA GLN A 102 13.52 6.60 6.27
C GLN A 102 14.11 7.72 5.40
N GLU A 103 14.24 7.49 4.09
CA GLU A 103 14.80 8.47 3.13
C GLU A 103 13.73 9.39 2.54
N LEU A 104 12.45 9.04 2.67
CA LEU A 104 11.33 9.77 2.08
C LEU A 104 11.13 11.13 2.74
N ALA A 105 11.04 12.19 1.92
CA ALA A 105 10.81 13.55 2.40
C ALA A 105 9.30 13.89 2.56
N GLN A 106 8.44 13.22 1.80
CA GLN A 106 7.00 13.46 1.82
C GLN A 106 6.30 12.75 2.98
N PRO A 107 5.14 13.26 3.42
CA PRO A 107 4.27 12.54 4.34
C PRO A 107 3.94 11.13 3.81
N LEU A 108 4.10 10.13 4.68
CA LEU A 108 3.87 8.72 4.35
C LEU A 108 2.58 8.22 5.02
N VAL A 109 1.69 7.65 4.22
CA VAL A 109 0.52 6.91 4.68
C VAL A 109 0.73 5.43 4.36
N VAL A 110 0.69 4.57 5.36
CA VAL A 110 0.91 3.14 5.21
C VAL A 110 -0.39 2.37 5.38
N THR A 111 -0.76 1.57 4.39
CA THR A 111 -1.83 0.57 4.52
C THR A 111 -1.21 -0.77 4.86
N LEU A 112 -1.57 -1.35 6.00
CA LEU A 112 -1.11 -2.66 6.43
C LEU A 112 -2.11 -3.73 6.01
N HIS A 113 -1.71 -4.59 5.08
CA HIS A 113 -2.56 -5.70 4.61
C HIS A 113 -2.54 -6.88 5.57
N THR A 114 -1.43 -7.08 6.29
CA THR A 114 -1.29 -8.11 7.31
C THR A 114 -0.80 -7.51 8.62
N VAL A 115 -1.51 -7.79 9.71
CA VAL A 115 -1.08 -7.56 11.10
C VAL A 115 -1.14 -8.90 11.81
N LEU A 116 0.03 -9.45 12.13
CA LEU A 116 0.16 -10.77 12.75
C LEU A 116 -0.19 -10.70 14.24
N SER A 117 -0.90 -11.72 14.75
CA SER A 117 -1.15 -11.87 16.19
C SER A 117 0.09 -12.32 16.97
N GLU A 118 0.96 -13.06 16.31
CA GLU A 118 2.20 -13.60 16.86
C GLU A 118 3.37 -13.34 15.89
N PRO A 119 3.82 -12.06 15.73
CA PRO A 119 4.92 -11.74 14.87
C PRO A 119 6.25 -12.25 15.45
N THR A 120 7.19 -12.63 14.60
CA THR A 120 8.58 -12.80 15.04
C THR A 120 9.15 -11.47 15.55
N PRO A 121 10.21 -11.48 16.37
CA PRO A 121 10.86 -10.24 16.83
C PRO A 121 11.30 -9.35 15.66
N HIS A 122 11.72 -9.94 14.54
CA HIS A 122 12.12 -9.21 13.36
C HIS A 122 10.94 -8.57 12.63
N GLN A 123 9.83 -9.30 12.45
CA GLN A 123 8.60 -8.77 11.86
C GLN A 123 8.03 -7.61 12.69
N LEU A 124 8.03 -7.78 14.02
CA LEU A 124 7.58 -6.72 14.93
C LEU A 124 8.44 -5.46 14.79
N ARG A 125 9.77 -5.61 14.72
CA ARG A 125 10.71 -4.51 14.52
C ARG A 125 10.44 -3.78 13.22
N VAL A 126 10.35 -4.51 12.10
CA VAL A 126 10.08 -3.92 10.77
C VAL A 126 8.79 -3.11 10.79
N LEU A 127 7.73 -3.68 11.37
CA LEU A 127 6.43 -3.01 11.43
C LEU A 127 6.46 -1.77 12.33
N THR A 128 7.15 -1.85 13.48
CA THR A 128 7.29 -0.73 14.42
C THR A 128 8.04 0.44 13.76
N GLU A 129 9.20 0.18 13.17
CA GLU A 129 9.98 1.20 12.47
C GLU A 129 9.19 1.83 11.31
N LEU A 130 8.44 1.03 10.56
CA LEU A 130 7.58 1.55 9.48
C LEU A 130 6.45 2.44 10.02
N CYS A 131 5.79 2.03 11.10
CA CYS A 131 4.75 2.84 11.76
C CYS A 131 5.30 4.14 12.36
N GLU A 132 6.56 4.16 12.82
CA GLU A 132 7.22 5.37 13.30
C GLU A 132 7.38 6.40 12.19
N GLN A 133 7.80 5.98 10.98
CA GLN A 133 7.97 6.83 9.80
C GLN A 133 6.63 7.31 9.22
N ALA A 134 5.54 6.55 9.43
CA ALA A 134 4.24 6.90 8.87
C ALA A 134 3.59 8.09 9.59
N GLU A 135 3.01 9.02 8.82
CA GLU A 135 2.10 10.07 9.34
C GLU A 135 0.75 9.45 9.76
N ARG A 136 0.26 8.50 8.98
CA ARG A 136 -0.97 7.71 9.24
C ARG A 136 -0.77 6.26 8.86
N VAL A 137 -1.44 5.40 9.60
CA VAL A 137 -1.50 3.96 9.35
C VAL A 137 -2.95 3.56 9.12
N ILE A 138 -3.20 2.90 8.01
CA ILE A 138 -4.51 2.34 7.64
C ILE A 138 -4.48 0.84 7.90
N VAL A 139 -5.50 0.34 8.56
CA VAL A 139 -5.79 -1.10 8.72
C VAL A 139 -7.23 -1.38 8.30
N MET A 140 -7.53 -2.61 7.94
CA MET A 140 -8.85 -2.96 7.39
C MET A 140 -9.84 -3.47 8.44
N THR A 141 -9.38 -3.72 9.68
CA THR A 141 -10.21 -4.28 10.75
C THR A 141 -9.87 -3.67 12.12
N ASP A 142 -10.85 -3.64 13.02
CA ASP A 142 -10.63 -3.26 14.43
C ASP A 142 -9.70 -4.24 15.15
N THR A 143 -9.70 -5.50 14.76
CA THR A 143 -8.75 -6.48 15.29
C THR A 143 -7.31 -6.10 14.99
N ALA A 144 -6.99 -5.73 13.74
CA ALA A 144 -5.66 -5.27 13.37
C ALA A 144 -5.26 -4.00 14.15
N ARG A 145 -6.18 -3.04 14.30
CA ARG A 145 -5.95 -1.84 15.13
C ARG A 145 -5.62 -2.19 16.56
N ARG A 146 -6.40 -3.10 17.17
CA ARG A 146 -6.17 -3.54 18.56
C ARG A 146 -4.81 -4.20 18.72
N LEU A 147 -4.43 -5.13 17.83
CA LEU A 147 -3.14 -5.80 17.87
C LEU A 147 -1.97 -4.82 17.83
N LEU A 148 -2.01 -3.81 16.94
CA LEU A 148 -0.97 -2.80 16.84
C LEU A 148 -0.82 -1.96 18.13
N VAL A 149 -1.94 -1.60 18.73
CA VAL A 149 -1.96 -0.80 19.97
C VAL A 149 -1.48 -1.61 21.18
N GLU A 150 -1.96 -2.83 21.33
CA GLU A 150 -1.59 -3.73 22.43
C GLU A 150 -0.11 -4.13 22.39
N ALA A 151 0.44 -4.34 21.19
CA ALA A 151 1.86 -4.61 21.00
C ALA A 151 2.75 -3.35 21.13
N GLY A 152 2.17 -2.16 21.29
CA GLY A 152 2.94 -0.89 21.31
C GLY A 152 3.57 -0.50 19.96
N THR A 153 3.19 -1.19 18.88
CA THR A 153 3.77 -1.01 17.54
C THR A 153 3.37 0.33 16.91
N CYS A 154 2.11 0.75 17.11
CA CYS A 154 1.60 1.99 16.55
C CYS A 154 0.62 2.67 17.52
N PRO A 155 0.79 3.97 17.83
CA PRO A 155 -0.13 4.67 18.71
C PRO A 155 -1.52 4.84 18.06
N ALA A 156 -2.58 4.63 18.86
CA ALA A 156 -3.97 4.68 18.40
C ALA A 156 -4.35 5.93 17.57
N PRO A 157 -3.88 7.15 17.87
CA PRO A 157 -4.21 8.35 17.07
C PRO A 157 -3.69 8.32 15.64
N LYS A 158 -2.60 7.58 15.36
CA LYS A 158 -2.08 7.41 13.98
C LYS A 158 -2.94 6.45 13.15
N ILE A 159 -3.69 5.52 13.78
CA ILE A 159 -4.39 4.43 13.10
C ILE A 159 -5.78 4.87 12.63
N ARG A 160 -6.12 4.51 11.40
CA ARG A 160 -7.47 4.59 10.84
C ARG A 160 -7.91 3.20 10.38
N VAL A 161 -9.14 2.82 10.75
CA VAL A 161 -9.76 1.60 10.24
C VAL A 161 -10.57 1.97 8.99
N VAL A 162 -10.16 1.42 7.85
CA VAL A 162 -10.85 1.56 6.58
C VAL A 162 -11.16 0.15 6.07
N PRO A 163 -12.42 -0.28 6.07
CA PRO A 163 -12.79 -1.60 5.60
C PRO A 163 -12.32 -1.87 4.17
N HIS A 164 -11.96 -3.11 3.88
CA HIS A 164 -11.54 -3.51 2.54
C HIS A 164 -12.66 -3.25 1.52
N GLY A 165 -12.37 -2.45 0.50
CA GLY A 165 -13.27 -2.20 -0.60
C GLY A 165 -13.44 -3.42 -1.50
N ALA A 166 -14.54 -3.47 -2.25
CA ALA A 166 -14.75 -4.44 -3.32
C ALA A 166 -15.02 -3.71 -4.64
N PRO A 167 -14.60 -4.27 -5.79
CA PRO A 167 -14.91 -3.69 -7.10
C PRO A 167 -16.40 -3.50 -7.30
N VAL A 168 -16.82 -2.32 -7.78
CA VAL A 168 -18.24 -1.95 -7.96
C VAL A 168 -18.96 -2.91 -8.91
N GLU A 169 -18.26 -3.50 -9.89
CA GLU A 169 -18.83 -4.48 -10.81
C GLU A 169 -19.33 -5.77 -10.14
N LEU A 170 -18.71 -6.19 -9.04
CA LEU A 170 -19.17 -7.34 -8.26
C LEU A 170 -20.48 -7.06 -7.54
N GLY A 171 -20.74 -5.82 -7.15
CA GLY A 171 -22.00 -5.38 -6.56
C GLY A 171 -23.15 -5.44 -7.57
N ARG A 172 -22.94 -4.92 -8.79
CA ARG A 172 -23.96 -4.94 -9.86
C ARG A 172 -24.35 -6.34 -10.28
N ARG A 173 -23.39 -7.27 -10.43
CA ARG A 173 -23.69 -8.68 -10.77
C ARG A 173 -24.52 -9.40 -9.70
N ARG A 174 -24.35 -9.06 -8.42
CA ARG A 174 -25.17 -9.63 -7.34
C ARG A 174 -26.59 -9.08 -7.33
N GLU A 175 -26.80 -7.81 -7.63
CA GLU A 175 -28.13 -7.21 -7.74
C GLU A 175 -28.89 -7.76 -8.95
N GLU A 176 -28.24 -7.94 -10.10
CA GLU A 176 -28.85 -8.56 -11.30
C GLU A 176 -29.25 -10.03 -11.06
N GLN A 177 -28.43 -10.81 -10.33
CA GLN A 177 -28.74 -12.19 -9.97
C GLN A 177 -29.82 -12.30 -8.90
N ALA A 178 -29.93 -11.34 -7.99
CA ALA A 178 -31.00 -11.32 -6.98
C ALA A 178 -32.32 -10.86 -7.53
N GLY A 179 -32.35 -9.98 -8.55
CA GLY A 179 -33.55 -9.50 -9.22
C GLY A 179 -34.18 -10.48 -10.20
N GLY A 180 -33.46 -11.56 -10.58
CA GLY A 180 -33.89 -12.56 -11.59
C GLY A 180 -34.79 -13.68 -11.07
N ARG A 181 -35.14 -13.76 -9.79
CA ARG A 181 -36.09 -14.75 -9.29
C ARG A 181 -37.51 -14.20 -9.40
N ARG A 182 -38.15 -14.38 -10.55
CA ARG A 182 -39.61 -14.31 -10.66
C ARG A 182 -40.22 -15.53 -9.94
N PRO A 183 -41.23 -15.35 -9.09
CA PRO A 183 -42.00 -16.47 -8.58
C PRO A 183 -42.87 -17.06 -9.69
N LEU A 184 -42.91 -18.39 -9.75
CA LEU A 184 -43.90 -19.16 -10.54
C LEU A 184 -45.27 -19.05 -9.90
#